data_b061cb0a3b6ff816dd094c4a4523b1b6
#
_entry.id   b061cb0a3b6ff816dd094c4a4523b1b6
#
_cell.length_a   1.000
_cell.length_b   1.000
_cell.length_c   1.000
_cell.angle_alpha   90.00
_cell.angle_beta   90.00
_cell.angle_gamma   90.00
#
_symmetry.space_group_name_H-M   'P 1'
#
loop_
_entity.id
_entity.type
_entity.pdbx_description
1 polymer ?
#
loop_
_entity_poly.entity_id
_entity_poly.type
_entity_poly.pdbx_seq_one_letter_code
_entity_poly.pdbx_strand_id
1 'polypeptide(L)'
;MPPEPDEAGDAAQPGVHRATPRLLIATSVPSTLTAFLLPYAEHYRQAGWRVEAISNGVSRVARCVAAFDAVHEIGWTRKPTDPGNLTSAPARLRQVVREGGYDIVHAHDPIAAFVTRYALRGLRAAGTVKVVYTAHGFHFYRGAPPVQATVFRALERVASDWTDRLIVINQEDLAAAQAFPLARRGGVVYMPGIGVDTAKYGRDALDPAGAARVRGELGLAADQPLLTMIAEFNPGKRHKDAVAALAASGLEDAVLALAGDGPLVGEVTALAADLGIGERVRALGYRNDIPDILAASTAVLLPSEREGLPRSLMEASSLEVPVITTRIRGVTELVTPETGILHDVGDVPALAAAMRRVVEDPEAAREMGRKGRLKMAEFDLRNVTALHDELYAGLLTDRP
;
A
#
# COMPACT_ATOMS: atom_id res chain seq x y z
N MET A 1 -25.01 56.23 -11.47
CA MET A 1 -24.42 54.88 -11.48
C MET A 1 -23.12 54.96 -10.69
N PRO A 2 -22.99 54.30 -9.54
CA PRO A 2 -21.71 54.14 -8.87
C PRO A 2 -20.91 53.01 -9.56
N PRO A 3 -19.56 53.06 -9.57
CA PRO A 3 -18.72 52.04 -10.20
C PRO A 3 -18.72 50.72 -9.40
N GLU A 4 -18.68 49.60 -10.13
CA GLU A 4 -18.52 48.25 -9.60
C GLU A 4 -17.20 48.10 -8.84
N PRO A 5 -17.13 47.24 -7.80
CA PRO A 5 -15.89 46.98 -7.12
C PRO A 5 -15.00 46.02 -7.93
N ASP A 6 -13.77 46.46 -8.14
CA ASP A 6 -12.65 45.69 -8.70
C ASP A 6 -12.47 44.37 -7.97
N GLU A 7 -12.60 43.25 -8.66
CA GLU A 7 -12.10 41.94 -8.22
C GLU A 7 -10.56 41.92 -8.26
N ALA A 8 -9.92 42.48 -7.24
CA ALA A 8 -8.52 42.33 -7.04
C ALA A 8 -8.22 40.86 -6.62
N GLY A 9 -7.63 40.10 -7.53
CA GLY A 9 -7.12 38.76 -7.27
C GLY A 9 -6.22 38.74 -6.04
N ASP A 10 -6.62 37.92 -5.08
CA ASP A 10 -5.88 37.64 -3.84
C ASP A 10 -4.53 36.93 -4.16
N ALA A 11 -3.50 37.74 -4.48
CA ALA A 11 -2.13 37.29 -4.62
C ALA A 11 -1.63 36.88 -3.23
N ALA A 12 -1.42 35.59 -3.02
CA ALA A 12 -0.96 34.97 -1.79
C ALA A 12 0.26 35.69 -1.19
N GLN A 13 0.06 36.44 -0.12
CA GLN A 13 1.10 37.02 0.70
C GLN A 13 1.81 35.91 1.52
N PRO A 14 3.15 35.84 1.58
CA PRO A 14 3.87 34.93 2.46
C PRO A 14 3.66 35.33 3.92
N GLY A 15 3.18 34.39 4.75
CA GLY A 15 3.12 34.56 6.21
C GLY A 15 1.74 34.59 6.86
N VAL A 16 0.63 34.47 6.13
CA VAL A 16 -0.70 34.35 6.75
C VAL A 16 -0.97 32.89 7.09
N HIS A 17 -1.07 32.54 8.38
CA HIS A 17 -1.63 31.26 8.82
C HIS A 17 -3.06 31.13 8.28
N ARG A 18 -3.26 30.33 7.25
CA ARG A 18 -4.62 30.01 6.79
C ARG A 18 -5.33 29.23 7.90
N ALA A 19 -6.58 29.60 8.16
CA ALA A 19 -7.41 28.91 9.16
C ALA A 19 -7.60 27.40 8.84
N THR A 20 -7.43 27.01 7.57
CA THR A 20 -7.65 25.64 7.08
C THR A 20 -6.39 25.12 6.37
N PRO A 21 -5.68 24.14 6.93
CA PRO A 21 -4.53 23.51 6.26
C PRO A 21 -4.93 22.79 4.97
N ARG A 22 -4.02 22.80 3.98
CA ARG A 22 -4.25 22.21 2.64
C ARG A 22 -3.22 21.14 2.34
N LEU A 23 -3.70 19.93 2.08
CA LEU A 23 -2.90 18.74 1.74
C LEU A 23 -3.19 18.31 0.30
N LEU A 24 -2.14 18.14 -0.50
CA LEU A 24 -2.22 17.47 -1.80
C LEU A 24 -1.56 16.09 -1.71
N ILE A 25 -2.31 15.04 -1.99
CA ILE A 25 -1.81 13.67 -2.07
C ILE A 25 -1.50 13.33 -3.53
N ALA A 26 -0.24 12.95 -3.81
CA ALA A 26 0.24 12.68 -5.15
C ALA A 26 0.62 11.20 -5.36
N THR A 27 -0.02 10.53 -6.33
CA THR A 27 0.24 9.12 -6.67
C THR A 27 0.36 8.91 -8.17
N SER A 28 1.08 7.86 -8.60
CA SER A 28 1.21 7.56 -10.04
C SER A 28 -0.12 7.12 -10.65
N VAL A 29 -0.92 6.38 -9.92
CA VAL A 29 -2.19 5.79 -10.36
C VAL A 29 -3.25 5.85 -9.26
N PRO A 30 -4.55 5.91 -9.61
CA PRO A 30 -5.64 6.00 -8.65
C PRO A 30 -5.79 4.76 -7.75
N SER A 31 -5.31 3.61 -8.19
CA SER A 31 -5.36 2.38 -7.38
C SER A 31 -4.56 2.51 -6.07
N THR A 32 -3.47 3.28 -6.04
CA THR A 32 -2.76 3.60 -4.80
C THR A 32 -3.63 4.42 -3.84
N LEU A 33 -4.39 5.40 -4.36
CA LEU A 33 -5.34 6.18 -3.56
C LEU A 33 -6.42 5.28 -2.96
N THR A 34 -7.10 4.49 -3.81
CA THR A 34 -8.24 3.66 -3.38
C THR A 34 -7.84 2.52 -2.47
N ALA A 35 -6.65 1.96 -2.67
CA ALA A 35 -6.17 0.85 -1.85
C ALA A 35 -5.68 1.31 -0.47
N PHE A 36 -5.09 2.52 -0.37
CA PHE A 36 -4.29 2.86 0.80
C PHE A 36 -4.60 4.20 1.44
N LEU A 37 -5.06 5.21 0.68
CA LEU A 37 -5.01 6.59 1.12
C LEU A 37 -6.38 7.23 1.37
N LEU A 38 -7.49 6.54 1.03
CA LEU A 38 -8.84 7.07 1.32
C LEU A 38 -9.07 7.28 2.83
N PRO A 39 -8.65 6.38 3.74
CA PRO A 39 -8.83 6.62 5.17
C PRO A 39 -8.09 7.86 5.68
N TYR A 40 -6.92 8.17 5.11
CA TYR A 40 -6.18 9.38 5.43
C TYR A 40 -6.91 10.64 4.92
N ALA A 41 -7.43 10.59 3.69
CA ALA A 41 -8.21 11.69 3.16
C ALA A 41 -9.44 11.98 4.04
N GLU A 42 -10.15 10.96 4.44
CA GLU A 42 -11.30 11.06 5.33
C GLU A 42 -10.92 11.65 6.69
N HIS A 43 -9.85 11.14 7.33
CA HIS A 43 -9.36 11.62 8.62
C HIS A 43 -9.04 13.12 8.60
N TYR A 44 -8.26 13.59 7.62
CA TYR A 44 -7.87 15.00 7.54
C TYR A 44 -9.03 15.90 7.16
N ARG A 45 -9.96 15.45 6.32
CA ARG A 45 -11.19 16.20 6.02
C ARG A 45 -12.08 16.35 7.27
N GLN A 46 -12.22 15.29 8.07
CA GLN A 46 -12.94 15.35 9.36
C GLN A 46 -12.25 16.28 10.35
N ALA A 47 -10.92 16.37 10.30
CA ALA A 47 -10.14 17.33 11.09
C ALA A 47 -10.19 18.78 10.53
N GLY A 48 -11.01 19.05 9.51
CA GLY A 48 -11.20 20.38 8.92
C GLY A 48 -10.14 20.79 7.90
N TRP A 49 -9.31 19.86 7.42
CA TRP A 49 -8.35 20.15 6.36
C TRP A 49 -9.02 20.11 4.99
N ARG A 50 -8.47 20.86 4.04
CA ARG A 50 -8.77 20.68 2.63
C ARG A 50 -7.80 19.66 2.05
N VAL A 51 -8.33 18.53 1.59
CA VAL A 51 -7.54 17.37 1.10
C VAL A 51 -7.86 17.09 -0.35
N GLU A 52 -6.87 17.25 -1.21
CA GLU A 52 -7.02 17.06 -2.65
C GLU A 52 -6.05 15.98 -3.14
N ALA A 53 -6.32 15.37 -4.29
CA ALA A 53 -5.48 14.35 -4.88
C ALA A 53 -5.04 14.69 -6.30
N ILE A 54 -3.84 14.28 -6.68
CA ILE A 54 -3.33 14.37 -8.04
C ILE A 54 -2.81 13.01 -8.50
N SER A 55 -3.33 12.49 -9.60
CA SER A 55 -2.94 11.19 -10.16
C SER A 55 -3.33 11.09 -11.64
N ASN A 56 -2.70 10.17 -12.38
CA ASN A 56 -3.06 9.92 -13.77
C ASN A 56 -4.36 9.09 -13.84
N GLY A 57 -5.42 9.66 -14.42
CA GLY A 57 -6.72 9.00 -14.56
C GLY A 57 -7.62 9.08 -13.34
N VAL A 58 -7.30 9.92 -12.36
CA VAL A 58 -8.04 10.02 -11.08
C VAL A 58 -9.48 10.47 -11.24
N SER A 59 -9.77 11.33 -12.19
CA SER A 59 -11.14 11.84 -12.45
C SER A 59 -12.12 10.76 -12.93
N ARG A 60 -11.60 9.62 -13.42
CA ARG A 60 -12.39 8.48 -13.88
C ARG A 60 -12.77 7.51 -12.77
N VAL A 61 -12.25 7.70 -11.57
CA VAL A 61 -12.48 6.81 -10.42
C VAL A 61 -13.42 7.48 -9.43
N ALA A 62 -14.70 7.10 -9.47
CA ALA A 62 -15.77 7.73 -8.68
C ALA A 62 -15.45 7.73 -7.17
N ARG A 63 -14.83 6.67 -6.64
CA ARG A 63 -14.41 6.61 -5.22
C ARG A 63 -13.37 7.67 -4.86
N CYS A 64 -12.45 8.01 -5.77
CA CYS A 64 -11.50 9.10 -5.56
C CYS A 64 -12.21 10.45 -5.61
N VAL A 65 -13.06 10.67 -6.62
CA VAL A 65 -13.81 11.93 -6.75
C VAL A 65 -14.66 12.21 -5.50
N ALA A 66 -15.26 11.19 -4.90
CA ALA A 66 -16.08 11.33 -3.69
C ALA A 66 -15.26 11.54 -2.40
N ALA A 67 -14.04 11.00 -2.33
CA ALA A 67 -13.25 10.98 -1.11
C ALA A 67 -12.42 12.26 -0.89
N PHE A 68 -12.10 13.00 -1.94
CA PHE A 68 -11.28 14.21 -1.90
C PHE A 68 -12.10 15.46 -2.17
N ASP A 69 -11.66 16.62 -1.67
CA ASP A 69 -12.33 17.91 -1.94
C ASP A 69 -12.18 18.34 -3.41
N ALA A 70 -11.10 17.94 -4.05
CA ALA A 70 -10.90 18.00 -5.50
C ALA A 70 -9.89 16.95 -5.97
N VAL A 71 -9.95 16.60 -7.24
CA VAL A 71 -8.98 15.71 -7.89
C VAL A 71 -8.39 16.38 -9.14
N HIS A 72 -7.11 16.20 -9.37
CA HIS A 72 -6.35 16.83 -10.44
C HIS A 72 -5.74 15.77 -11.36
N GLU A 73 -5.98 15.90 -12.66
CA GLU A 73 -5.33 15.08 -13.67
C GLU A 73 -3.89 15.53 -13.95
N ILE A 74 -3.02 14.52 -14.11
CA ILE A 74 -1.63 14.72 -14.47
C ILE A 74 -1.16 13.59 -15.39
N GLY A 75 -0.34 13.93 -16.39
CA GLY A 75 0.09 12.98 -17.43
C GLY A 75 1.37 12.20 -17.14
N TRP A 76 1.75 12.01 -15.88
CA TRP A 76 2.90 11.15 -15.57
C TRP A 76 2.58 9.66 -15.74
N THR A 77 3.63 8.87 -15.89
CA THR A 77 3.51 7.41 -16.07
C THR A 77 4.44 6.66 -15.12
N ARG A 78 4.20 5.35 -14.95
CA ARG A 78 5.10 4.46 -14.19
C ARG A 78 6.39 4.09 -14.95
N LYS A 79 6.58 4.57 -16.18
CA LYS A 79 7.77 4.30 -16.98
C LYS A 79 8.84 5.36 -16.66
N PRO A 80 10.00 5.00 -16.06
CA PRO A 80 11.03 5.97 -15.69
C PRO A 80 11.61 6.75 -16.88
N THR A 81 11.57 6.16 -18.06
CA THR A 81 12.11 6.73 -19.31
C THR A 81 11.12 7.62 -20.06
N ASP A 82 9.89 7.82 -19.54
CA ASP A 82 8.91 8.69 -20.19
C ASP A 82 9.34 10.17 -20.06
N PRO A 83 9.60 10.87 -21.18
CA PRO A 83 10.06 12.26 -21.13
C PRO A 83 9.01 13.21 -20.50
N GLY A 84 7.72 12.87 -20.58
CA GLY A 84 6.64 13.61 -19.92
C GLY A 84 6.82 13.75 -18.41
N ASN A 85 7.46 12.76 -17.77
CA ASN A 85 7.77 12.77 -16.35
C ASN A 85 8.77 13.88 -15.96
N LEU A 86 9.58 14.38 -16.88
CA LEU A 86 10.57 15.44 -16.62
C LEU A 86 10.20 16.78 -17.28
N THR A 87 9.16 16.84 -18.08
CA THR A 87 8.73 18.04 -18.84
C THR A 87 7.33 18.50 -18.46
N SER A 88 6.30 17.91 -19.01
CA SER A 88 4.90 18.34 -18.85
C SER A 88 4.34 18.08 -17.45
N ALA A 89 4.63 16.93 -16.84
CA ALA A 89 4.13 16.60 -15.53
C ALA A 89 4.67 17.54 -14.42
N PRO A 90 5.99 17.88 -14.34
CA PRO A 90 6.47 18.88 -13.40
C PRO A 90 5.86 20.27 -13.60
N ALA A 91 5.61 20.68 -14.85
CA ALA A 91 4.97 21.97 -15.14
C ALA A 91 3.52 22.00 -14.62
N ARG A 92 2.76 20.95 -14.92
CA ARG A 92 1.37 20.83 -14.45
C ARG A 92 1.29 20.77 -12.93
N LEU A 93 2.15 19.99 -12.27
CA LEU A 93 2.17 19.93 -10.80
C LEU A 93 2.49 21.29 -10.17
N ARG A 94 3.48 22.02 -10.69
CA ARG A 94 3.78 23.37 -10.19
C ARG A 94 2.59 24.32 -10.35
N GLN A 95 1.87 24.23 -11.46
CA GLN A 95 0.67 25.02 -11.68
C GLN A 95 -0.38 24.71 -10.61
N VAL A 96 -0.75 23.45 -10.44
CA VAL A 96 -1.74 23.00 -9.43
C VAL A 96 -1.33 23.45 -8.03
N VAL A 97 -0.05 23.30 -7.67
CA VAL A 97 0.42 23.67 -6.32
C VAL A 97 0.38 25.17 -6.10
N ARG A 98 0.71 26.00 -7.09
CA ARG A 98 0.62 27.46 -6.98
C ARG A 98 -0.82 27.95 -6.87
N GLU A 99 -1.71 27.43 -7.72
CA GLU A 99 -3.13 27.79 -7.73
C GLU A 99 -3.85 27.31 -6.46
N GLY A 100 -3.55 26.09 -6.00
CA GLY A 100 -4.15 25.50 -4.82
C GLY A 100 -3.61 26.03 -3.49
N GLY A 101 -2.36 26.54 -3.47
CA GLY A 101 -1.71 27.07 -2.27
C GLY A 101 -1.63 26.05 -1.14
N TYR A 102 -1.16 24.85 -1.44
CA TYR A 102 -1.02 23.75 -0.49
C TYR A 102 0.08 24.01 0.52
N ASP A 103 -0.17 23.63 1.77
CA ASP A 103 0.80 23.65 2.85
C ASP A 103 1.74 22.47 2.77
N ILE A 104 1.20 21.29 2.45
CA ILE A 104 1.92 20.03 2.35
C ILE A 104 1.56 19.35 1.01
N VAL A 105 2.55 18.84 0.30
CA VAL A 105 2.40 17.89 -0.79
C VAL A 105 3.03 16.57 -0.37
N HIS A 106 2.20 15.55 -0.23
CA HIS A 106 2.62 14.21 0.17
C HIS A 106 2.59 13.26 -1.02
N ALA A 107 3.76 12.86 -1.49
CA ALA A 107 3.91 11.96 -2.62
C ALA A 107 4.08 10.51 -2.19
N HIS A 108 3.49 9.62 -2.97
CA HIS A 108 3.63 8.17 -2.87
C HIS A 108 4.05 7.62 -4.23
N ASP A 109 4.52 6.38 -4.29
CA ASP A 109 5.07 5.75 -5.49
C ASP A 109 6.38 6.39 -6.00
N PRO A 110 7.38 5.61 -6.43
CA PRO A 110 8.72 6.13 -6.70
C PRO A 110 8.78 7.20 -7.79
N ILE A 111 8.02 7.00 -8.90
CA ILE A 111 8.06 7.95 -10.03
C ILE A 111 7.32 9.23 -9.69
N ALA A 112 6.07 9.13 -9.20
CA ALA A 112 5.32 10.32 -8.77
C ALA A 112 6.09 11.11 -7.71
N ALA A 113 6.71 10.41 -6.74
CA ALA A 113 7.50 11.06 -5.71
C ALA A 113 8.75 11.75 -6.26
N PHE A 114 9.49 11.12 -7.18
CA PHE A 114 10.65 11.78 -7.79
C PHE A 114 10.23 13.02 -8.58
N VAL A 115 9.21 12.91 -9.43
CA VAL A 115 8.68 14.02 -10.22
C VAL A 115 8.18 15.16 -9.33
N THR A 116 7.46 14.83 -8.24
CA THR A 116 6.95 15.81 -7.27
C THR A 116 8.10 16.58 -6.61
N ARG A 117 9.10 15.88 -6.07
CA ARG A 117 10.27 16.48 -5.42
C ARG A 117 11.05 17.35 -6.40
N TYR A 118 11.29 16.87 -7.62
CA TYR A 118 11.94 17.64 -8.68
C TYR A 118 11.13 18.89 -9.07
N ALA A 119 9.82 18.74 -9.28
CA ALA A 119 8.96 19.86 -9.67
C ALA A 119 8.92 20.96 -8.61
N LEU A 120 8.82 20.58 -7.34
CA LEU A 120 8.57 21.51 -6.24
C LEU A 120 9.84 22.00 -5.53
N ARG A 121 11.05 21.58 -5.96
CA ARG A 121 12.30 21.93 -5.29
C ARG A 121 12.49 23.43 -5.05
N GLY A 122 12.07 24.27 -6.01
CA GLY A 122 12.15 25.72 -5.87
C GLY A 122 11.13 26.31 -4.92
N LEU A 123 9.85 25.86 -4.97
CA LEU A 123 8.80 26.28 -4.05
C LEU A 123 9.09 25.83 -2.62
N ARG A 124 9.63 24.61 -2.46
CA ARG A 124 10.09 24.10 -1.17
C ARG A 124 11.24 24.95 -0.61
N ALA A 125 12.27 25.25 -1.44
CA ALA A 125 13.39 26.08 -1.01
C ALA A 125 12.97 27.51 -0.61
N ALA A 126 11.91 28.03 -1.22
CA ALA A 126 11.30 29.31 -0.85
C ALA A 126 10.38 29.22 0.39
N GLY A 127 10.25 28.05 1.02
CA GLY A 127 9.35 27.87 2.18
C GLY A 127 7.85 27.88 1.86
N THR A 128 7.47 27.91 0.57
CA THR A 128 6.08 28.03 0.13
C THR A 128 5.26 26.76 0.39
N VAL A 129 5.91 25.58 0.27
CA VAL A 129 5.28 24.28 0.43
C VAL A 129 6.22 23.31 1.10
N LYS A 130 5.72 22.42 1.93
CA LYS A 130 6.46 21.29 2.49
C LYS A 130 6.25 20.05 1.61
N VAL A 131 7.31 19.29 1.38
CA VAL A 131 7.29 18.09 0.52
C VAL A 131 7.62 16.86 1.35
N VAL A 132 6.64 15.97 1.44
CA VAL A 132 6.72 14.67 2.13
C VAL A 132 6.71 13.55 1.09
N TYR A 133 7.48 12.51 1.33
CA TYR A 133 7.46 11.30 0.52
C TYR A 133 7.37 10.07 1.41
N THR A 134 6.39 9.20 1.15
CA THR A 134 6.33 7.85 1.72
C THR A 134 6.85 6.83 0.72
N ALA A 135 7.96 6.19 1.06
CA ALA A 135 8.50 5.05 0.31
C ALA A 135 7.82 3.75 0.77
N HIS A 136 6.96 3.19 -0.08
CA HIS A 136 6.30 1.89 0.17
C HIS A 136 7.20 0.67 -0.11
N GLY A 137 8.50 0.88 -0.12
CA GLY A 137 9.55 -0.09 -0.38
C GLY A 137 10.48 0.38 -1.48
N PHE A 138 11.75 0.65 -1.15
CA PHE A 138 12.74 1.07 -2.13
C PHE A 138 12.97 0.01 -3.21
N HIS A 139 13.37 0.47 -4.41
CA HIS A 139 13.73 -0.40 -5.54
C HIS A 139 15.19 -0.90 -5.47
N PHE A 140 15.88 -0.60 -4.39
CA PHE A 140 17.20 -1.10 -4.04
C PHE A 140 17.12 -1.82 -2.68
N TYR A 141 16.99 -3.11 -2.72
CA TYR A 141 16.83 -4.02 -1.59
C TYR A 141 17.83 -5.18 -1.72
N ARG A 142 18.00 -5.98 -0.69
CA ARG A 142 18.88 -7.16 -0.73
C ARG A 142 18.40 -8.14 -1.82
N GLY A 143 19.25 -8.38 -2.84
CA GLY A 143 18.91 -9.23 -3.99
C GLY A 143 18.39 -8.47 -5.22
N ALA A 144 18.21 -7.14 -5.15
CA ALA A 144 17.85 -6.35 -6.33
C ALA A 144 18.96 -6.36 -7.40
N PRO A 145 18.61 -6.29 -8.71
CA PRO A 145 19.61 -6.18 -9.78
C PRO A 145 20.56 -4.99 -9.52
N PRO A 146 21.89 -5.19 -9.56
CA PRO A 146 22.87 -4.18 -9.12
C PRO A 146 22.75 -2.83 -9.84
N VAL A 147 22.54 -2.84 -11.14
CA VAL A 147 22.39 -1.61 -11.95
C VAL A 147 21.14 -0.86 -11.53
N GLN A 148 20.01 -1.54 -11.42
CA GLN A 148 18.75 -0.95 -10.99
C GLN A 148 18.89 -0.37 -9.57
N ALA A 149 19.45 -1.13 -8.64
CA ALA A 149 19.66 -0.72 -7.26
C ALA A 149 20.52 0.55 -7.19
N THR A 150 21.62 0.62 -7.98
CA THR A 150 22.52 1.78 -8.03
C THR A 150 21.80 3.03 -8.54
N VAL A 151 21.06 2.90 -9.65
CA VAL A 151 20.31 4.02 -10.26
C VAL A 151 19.25 4.56 -9.29
N PHE A 152 18.40 3.69 -8.74
CA PHE A 152 17.35 4.15 -7.81
C PHE A 152 17.92 4.75 -6.53
N ARG A 153 19.00 4.18 -5.99
CA ARG A 153 19.69 4.76 -4.81
C ARG A 153 20.26 6.14 -5.10
N ALA A 154 20.86 6.34 -6.27
CA ALA A 154 21.38 7.64 -6.70
C ALA A 154 20.25 8.69 -6.85
N LEU A 155 19.13 8.30 -7.48
CA LEU A 155 17.96 9.16 -7.62
C LEU A 155 17.38 9.56 -6.26
N GLU A 156 17.21 8.60 -5.35
CA GLU A 156 16.70 8.88 -3.99
C GLU A 156 17.67 9.79 -3.21
N ARG A 157 18.98 9.56 -3.31
CA ARG A 157 19.97 10.40 -2.68
C ARG A 157 19.89 11.85 -3.16
N VAL A 158 19.76 12.09 -4.47
CA VAL A 158 19.63 13.44 -5.05
C VAL A 158 18.29 14.06 -4.62
N ALA A 159 17.19 13.31 -4.74
CA ALA A 159 15.87 13.81 -4.41
C ALA A 159 15.69 14.07 -2.89
N SER A 160 16.53 13.48 -2.04
CA SER A 160 16.50 13.74 -0.61
C SER A 160 16.77 15.21 -0.25
N ASP A 161 17.51 15.95 -1.08
CA ASP A 161 17.72 17.38 -0.89
C ASP A 161 16.48 18.23 -1.21
N TRP A 162 15.52 17.68 -1.91
CA TRP A 162 14.25 18.32 -2.28
C TRP A 162 13.08 17.85 -1.41
N THR A 163 13.36 17.20 -0.28
CA THR A 163 12.39 16.55 0.60
C THR A 163 12.46 17.16 2.01
N ASP A 164 11.34 17.43 2.66
CA ASP A 164 11.27 17.82 4.07
C ASP A 164 11.21 16.60 4.99
N ARG A 165 10.38 15.60 4.63
CA ARG A 165 10.29 14.33 5.35
C ARG A 165 10.22 13.17 4.37
N LEU A 166 11.03 12.16 4.64
CA LEU A 166 10.99 10.85 3.98
C LEU A 166 10.49 9.82 4.98
N ILE A 167 9.32 9.30 4.75
CA ILE A 167 8.73 8.22 5.52
C ILE A 167 9.15 6.89 4.89
N VAL A 168 9.70 6.01 5.69
CA VAL A 168 10.03 4.62 5.31
C VAL A 168 9.24 3.68 6.21
N ILE A 169 8.82 2.54 5.65
CA ILE A 169 7.82 1.67 6.29
C ILE A 169 8.39 0.32 6.76
N ASN A 170 9.71 0.12 6.61
CA ASN A 170 10.39 -1.08 7.08
C ASN A 170 11.82 -0.74 7.50
N GLN A 171 12.45 -1.61 8.30
CA GLN A 171 13.76 -1.39 8.89
C GLN A 171 14.91 -1.43 7.86
N GLU A 172 14.78 -2.24 6.80
CA GLU A 172 15.79 -2.29 5.74
C GLU A 172 15.85 -0.95 4.99
N ASP A 173 14.69 -0.38 4.66
CA ASP A 173 14.60 0.92 4.01
C ASP A 173 15.03 2.05 4.96
N LEU A 174 14.72 1.95 6.27
CA LEU A 174 15.22 2.90 7.27
C LEU A 174 16.75 2.92 7.29
N ALA A 175 17.37 1.75 7.40
CA ALA A 175 18.84 1.64 7.40
C ALA A 175 19.44 2.21 6.11
N ALA A 176 18.81 1.95 4.96
CA ALA A 176 19.26 2.52 3.69
C ALA A 176 19.09 4.04 3.61
N ALA A 177 17.98 4.59 4.13
CA ALA A 177 17.69 6.01 4.13
C ALA A 177 18.61 6.83 5.07
N GLN A 178 19.16 6.19 6.11
CA GLN A 178 20.14 6.84 7.00
C GLN A 178 21.45 7.27 6.26
N ALA A 179 21.72 6.69 5.10
CA ALA A 179 22.83 7.11 4.24
C ALA A 179 22.55 8.37 3.40
N PHE A 180 21.31 8.88 3.39
CA PHE A 180 20.93 10.06 2.60
C PHE A 180 21.23 11.37 3.35
N PRO A 181 21.54 12.47 2.64
CA PRO A 181 21.74 13.79 3.25
C PRO A 181 20.57 14.23 4.15
N LEU A 182 19.36 13.86 3.80
CA LEU A 182 18.14 14.16 4.56
C LEU A 182 18.18 13.63 6.00
N ALA A 183 18.78 12.45 6.23
CA ALA A 183 18.88 11.86 7.57
C ALA A 183 19.64 12.77 8.56
N ARG A 184 20.72 13.44 8.09
CA ARG A 184 21.50 14.37 8.90
C ARG A 184 20.71 15.61 9.35
N ARG A 185 19.61 15.90 8.68
CA ARG A 185 18.67 17.00 9.01
C ARG A 185 17.45 16.51 9.80
N GLY A 186 17.44 15.25 10.28
CA GLY A 186 16.32 14.66 10.99
C GLY A 186 15.07 14.43 10.11
N GLY A 187 15.24 14.41 8.78
CA GLY A 187 14.12 14.33 7.85
C GLY A 187 13.70 12.92 7.47
N VAL A 188 14.37 11.87 7.98
CA VAL A 188 13.96 10.46 7.78
C VAL A 188 13.14 9.99 8.96
N VAL A 189 11.95 9.44 8.70
CA VAL A 189 11.00 8.98 9.71
C VAL A 189 10.59 7.55 9.42
N TYR A 190 10.60 6.70 10.42
CA TYR A 190 10.00 5.37 10.33
C TYR A 190 8.53 5.44 10.74
N MET A 191 7.67 4.81 9.95
CA MET A 191 6.27 4.56 10.31
C MET A 191 5.90 3.11 9.98
N PRO A 192 5.06 2.44 10.78
CA PRO A 192 4.69 1.03 10.56
C PRO A 192 3.69 0.89 9.41
N GLY A 193 4.11 1.21 8.20
CA GLY A 193 3.31 1.11 6.98
C GLY A 193 2.24 2.19 6.85
N ILE A 194 1.16 1.80 6.18
CA ILE A 194 -0.05 2.61 5.99
C ILE A 194 -1.14 2.25 7.00
N GLY A 195 -0.86 1.31 7.88
CA GLY A 195 -1.80 0.80 8.85
C GLY A 195 -2.87 -0.15 8.28
N VAL A 196 -3.50 -0.87 9.18
CA VAL A 196 -4.70 -1.68 8.93
C VAL A 196 -5.81 -1.24 9.88
N ASP A 197 -7.02 -1.12 9.38
CA ASP A 197 -8.19 -0.83 10.21
C ASP A 197 -8.57 -2.09 11.00
N THR A 198 -8.01 -2.23 12.20
CA THR A 198 -8.23 -3.40 13.06
C THR A 198 -9.66 -3.47 13.61
N ALA A 199 -10.44 -2.39 13.54
CA ALA A 199 -11.86 -2.42 13.88
C ALA A 199 -12.66 -3.05 12.73
N LYS A 200 -12.47 -2.57 11.50
CA LYS A 200 -13.09 -3.13 10.29
C LYS A 200 -12.72 -4.60 10.06
N TYR A 201 -11.45 -4.94 10.28
CA TYR A 201 -10.94 -6.33 10.20
C TYR A 201 -10.93 -6.98 11.60
N GLY A 202 -11.93 -6.68 12.43
CA GLY A 202 -12.20 -7.33 13.71
C GLY A 202 -13.34 -8.35 13.57
N ARG A 203 -13.32 -9.42 14.38
CA ARG A 203 -14.38 -10.45 14.36
C ARG A 203 -15.76 -9.87 14.63
N ASP A 204 -15.85 -8.86 15.49
CA ASP A 204 -17.09 -8.19 15.86
C ASP A 204 -17.72 -7.35 14.73
N ALA A 205 -16.92 -6.98 13.72
CA ALA A 205 -17.37 -6.21 12.56
C ALA A 205 -17.78 -7.08 11.37
N LEU A 206 -17.57 -8.40 11.44
CA LEU A 206 -17.93 -9.31 10.37
C LEU A 206 -19.45 -9.48 10.25
N ASP A 207 -19.94 -9.57 9.01
CA ASP A 207 -21.26 -10.08 8.73
C ASP A 207 -21.31 -11.57 9.16
N PRO A 208 -22.18 -11.95 10.11
CA PRO A 208 -22.28 -13.35 10.54
C PRO A 208 -22.57 -14.34 9.41
N ALA A 209 -23.23 -13.89 8.34
CA ALA A 209 -23.53 -14.68 7.15
C ALA A 209 -22.44 -14.59 6.05
N GLY A 210 -21.49 -13.65 6.17
CA GLY A 210 -20.52 -13.34 5.13
C GLY A 210 -19.65 -14.52 4.74
N ALA A 211 -19.03 -15.16 5.71
CA ALA A 211 -18.20 -16.35 5.47
C ALA A 211 -18.99 -17.51 4.85
N ALA A 212 -20.22 -17.77 5.34
CA ALA A 212 -21.10 -18.82 4.79
C ALA A 212 -21.52 -18.51 3.34
N ARG A 213 -21.79 -17.24 3.04
CA ARG A 213 -22.08 -16.78 1.68
C ARG A 213 -20.92 -17.04 0.73
N VAL A 214 -19.71 -16.67 1.11
CA VAL A 214 -18.49 -16.90 0.31
C VAL A 214 -18.27 -18.40 0.10
N ARG A 215 -18.40 -19.23 1.15
CA ARG A 215 -18.26 -20.69 1.02
C ARG A 215 -19.31 -21.29 0.10
N GLY A 216 -20.56 -20.84 0.20
CA GLY A 216 -21.66 -21.26 -0.69
C GLY A 216 -21.42 -20.84 -2.16
N GLU A 217 -20.95 -19.62 -2.41
CA GLU A 217 -20.58 -19.14 -3.74
C GLU A 217 -19.50 -20.03 -4.38
N LEU A 218 -18.55 -20.48 -3.57
CA LEU A 218 -17.45 -21.36 -4.03
C LEU A 218 -17.83 -22.84 -4.07
N GLY A 219 -19.02 -23.22 -3.62
CA GLY A 219 -19.48 -24.60 -3.58
C GLY A 219 -18.77 -25.46 -2.53
N LEU A 220 -18.28 -24.85 -1.43
CA LEU A 220 -17.48 -25.53 -0.42
C LEU A 220 -18.35 -26.10 0.71
N ALA A 221 -18.01 -27.29 1.19
CA ALA A 221 -18.53 -27.83 2.43
C ALA A 221 -18.06 -27.00 3.64
N ALA A 222 -18.79 -27.09 4.78
CA ALA A 222 -18.54 -26.25 5.94
C ALA A 222 -17.12 -26.37 6.52
N ASP A 223 -16.53 -27.54 6.46
CA ASP A 223 -15.20 -27.90 6.99
C ASP A 223 -14.11 -28.02 5.91
N GLN A 224 -14.47 -27.87 4.63
CA GLN A 224 -13.52 -27.97 3.53
C GLN A 224 -12.45 -26.87 3.62
N PRO A 225 -11.15 -27.19 3.56
CA PRO A 225 -10.09 -26.20 3.67
C PRO A 225 -10.11 -25.20 2.51
N LEU A 226 -10.15 -23.90 2.84
CA LEU A 226 -10.04 -22.79 1.89
C LEU A 226 -8.75 -22.04 2.13
N LEU A 227 -7.80 -22.18 1.24
CA LEU A 227 -6.58 -21.39 1.18
C LEU A 227 -6.83 -20.17 0.28
N THR A 228 -6.42 -18.99 0.70
CA THR A 228 -6.74 -17.77 -0.05
C THR A 228 -5.49 -16.95 -0.32
N MET A 229 -5.41 -16.38 -1.52
CA MET A 229 -4.38 -15.39 -1.87
C MET A 229 -5.05 -14.12 -2.39
N ILE A 230 -4.72 -12.97 -1.78
CA ILE A 230 -5.27 -11.66 -2.16
C ILE A 230 -4.13 -10.81 -2.71
N ALA A 231 -4.02 -10.75 -4.02
CA ALA A 231 -2.93 -10.05 -4.69
C ALA A 231 -3.21 -9.79 -6.17
N GLU A 232 -2.57 -8.75 -6.74
CA GLU A 232 -2.55 -8.51 -8.18
C GLU A 232 -1.81 -9.66 -8.91
N PHE A 233 -2.35 -10.17 -10.00
CA PHE A 233 -1.73 -11.22 -10.81
C PHE A 233 -0.56 -10.70 -11.63
N ASN A 234 0.58 -10.50 -10.98
CA ASN A 234 1.84 -10.12 -11.60
C ASN A 234 2.99 -11.09 -11.22
N PRO A 235 4.12 -11.08 -11.93
CA PRO A 235 5.21 -12.04 -11.66
C PRO A 235 5.72 -12.00 -10.21
N GLY A 236 5.83 -10.82 -9.61
CA GLY A 236 6.37 -10.65 -8.26
C GLY A 236 5.51 -11.23 -7.14
N LYS A 237 4.23 -11.49 -7.39
CA LYS A 237 3.32 -12.13 -6.42
C LYS A 237 3.34 -13.65 -6.44
N ARG A 238 3.91 -14.27 -7.50
CA ARG A 238 4.21 -15.71 -7.59
C ARG A 238 3.00 -16.63 -7.39
N HIS A 239 1.85 -16.29 -7.97
CA HIS A 239 0.64 -17.14 -7.92
C HIS A 239 0.90 -18.57 -8.41
N LYS A 240 1.81 -18.75 -9.37
CA LYS A 240 2.20 -20.06 -9.88
C LYS A 240 2.80 -20.97 -8.79
N ASP A 241 3.52 -20.39 -7.83
CA ASP A 241 4.09 -21.14 -6.70
C ASP A 241 2.97 -21.63 -5.77
N ALA A 242 1.95 -20.80 -5.52
CA ALA A 242 0.80 -21.19 -4.70
C ALA A 242 0.01 -22.35 -5.35
N VAL A 243 -0.19 -22.29 -6.68
CA VAL A 243 -0.85 -23.37 -7.44
C VAL A 243 0.00 -24.65 -7.42
N ALA A 244 1.30 -24.56 -7.69
CA ALA A 244 2.20 -25.71 -7.68
C ALA A 244 2.30 -26.33 -6.28
N ALA A 245 2.32 -25.51 -5.23
CA ALA A 245 2.35 -25.98 -3.84
C ALA A 245 1.05 -26.71 -3.46
N LEU A 246 -0.13 -26.21 -3.90
CA LEU A 246 -1.39 -26.91 -3.69
C LEU A 246 -1.38 -28.30 -4.37
N ALA A 247 -0.90 -28.37 -5.62
CA ALA A 247 -0.78 -29.65 -6.35
C ALA A 247 0.14 -30.66 -5.63
N ALA A 248 1.23 -30.17 -5.06
CA ALA A 248 2.22 -30.98 -4.35
C ALA A 248 1.88 -31.24 -2.86
N SER A 249 0.85 -30.62 -2.33
CA SER A 249 0.53 -30.66 -0.91
C SER A 249 -0.03 -32.00 -0.42
N GLY A 250 -0.67 -32.78 -1.27
CA GLY A 250 -1.45 -33.97 -0.89
C GLY A 250 -2.80 -33.64 -0.22
N LEU A 251 -3.18 -32.39 -0.15
CA LEU A 251 -4.47 -31.94 0.37
C LEU A 251 -5.54 -32.04 -0.74
N GLU A 252 -6.15 -33.21 -0.90
CA GLU A 252 -7.04 -33.49 -2.03
C GLU A 252 -8.31 -32.63 -2.00
N ASP A 253 -8.84 -32.31 -0.83
CA ASP A 253 -10.07 -31.54 -0.64
C ASP A 253 -9.86 -30.03 -0.54
N ALA A 254 -8.61 -29.56 -0.41
CA ALA A 254 -8.34 -28.14 -0.25
C ALA A 254 -8.57 -27.36 -1.53
N VAL A 255 -9.17 -26.19 -1.41
CA VAL A 255 -9.42 -25.22 -2.48
C VAL A 255 -8.54 -23.99 -2.29
N LEU A 256 -7.99 -23.47 -3.40
CA LEU A 256 -7.24 -22.23 -3.45
C LEU A 256 -8.05 -21.13 -4.13
N ALA A 257 -8.46 -20.12 -3.39
CA ALA A 257 -9.11 -18.93 -3.91
C ALA A 257 -8.09 -17.82 -4.17
N LEU A 258 -8.10 -17.26 -5.38
CA LEU A 258 -7.20 -16.21 -5.85
C LEU A 258 -8.01 -14.94 -6.11
N ALA A 259 -8.00 -14.00 -5.16
CA ALA A 259 -8.72 -12.73 -5.26
C ALA A 259 -7.78 -11.63 -5.78
N GLY A 260 -8.09 -11.08 -6.94
CA GLY A 260 -7.34 -10.04 -7.62
C GLY A 260 -7.45 -10.16 -9.14
N ASP A 261 -6.93 -9.14 -9.82
CA ASP A 261 -6.82 -9.09 -11.27
C ASP A 261 -5.37 -8.90 -11.70
N GLY A 262 -5.09 -9.10 -12.98
CA GLY A 262 -3.77 -8.82 -13.54
C GLY A 262 -3.46 -9.66 -14.79
N PRO A 263 -2.34 -9.37 -15.44
CA PRO A 263 -2.01 -9.98 -16.73
C PRO A 263 -1.78 -11.50 -16.69
N LEU A 264 -1.51 -12.08 -15.51
CA LEU A 264 -1.16 -13.49 -15.38
C LEU A 264 -2.34 -14.40 -15.01
N VAL A 265 -3.58 -13.91 -14.92
CA VAL A 265 -4.76 -14.74 -14.59
C VAL A 265 -4.84 -15.97 -15.49
N GLY A 266 -4.78 -15.77 -16.82
CA GLY A 266 -4.86 -16.87 -17.78
C GLY A 266 -3.73 -17.91 -17.65
N GLU A 267 -2.49 -17.46 -17.39
CA GLU A 267 -1.36 -18.39 -17.21
C GLU A 267 -1.45 -19.19 -15.91
N VAL A 268 -1.98 -18.59 -14.85
CA VAL A 268 -2.14 -19.24 -13.54
C VAL A 268 -3.24 -20.28 -13.59
N THR A 269 -4.38 -19.96 -14.23
CA THR A 269 -5.49 -20.92 -14.41
C THR A 269 -5.12 -22.07 -15.35
N ALA A 270 -4.38 -21.80 -16.42
CA ALA A 270 -3.84 -22.85 -17.31
C ALA A 270 -2.91 -23.81 -16.55
N LEU A 271 -2.00 -23.28 -15.73
CA LEU A 271 -1.12 -24.11 -14.89
C LEU A 271 -1.91 -25.02 -13.94
N ALA A 272 -2.99 -24.52 -13.33
CA ALA A 272 -3.84 -25.33 -12.48
C ALA A 272 -4.50 -26.49 -13.24
N ALA A 273 -4.94 -26.25 -14.47
CA ALA A 273 -5.50 -27.28 -15.35
C ALA A 273 -4.45 -28.32 -15.76
N ASP A 274 -3.27 -27.87 -16.15
CA ASP A 274 -2.13 -28.74 -16.54
C ASP A 274 -1.67 -29.66 -15.39
N LEU A 275 -1.78 -29.16 -14.14
CA LEU A 275 -1.48 -29.94 -12.94
C LEU A 275 -2.66 -30.83 -12.47
N GLY A 276 -3.77 -30.84 -13.18
CA GLY A 276 -4.97 -31.63 -12.84
C GLY A 276 -5.75 -31.13 -11.64
N ILE A 277 -5.54 -29.89 -11.21
CA ILE A 277 -6.20 -29.28 -10.05
C ILE A 277 -7.08 -28.06 -10.41
N GLY A 278 -7.46 -27.92 -11.69
CA GLY A 278 -8.25 -26.78 -12.16
C GLY A 278 -9.52 -26.54 -11.36
N GLU A 279 -10.23 -27.64 -11.00
CA GLU A 279 -11.45 -27.59 -10.17
C GLU A 279 -11.21 -27.17 -8.71
N ARG A 280 -9.97 -27.12 -8.27
CA ARG A 280 -9.60 -26.71 -6.90
C ARG A 280 -8.98 -25.30 -6.83
N VAL A 281 -8.81 -24.63 -7.97
CA VAL A 281 -8.31 -23.25 -8.04
C VAL A 281 -9.42 -22.34 -8.54
N ARG A 282 -9.77 -21.33 -7.77
CA ARG A 282 -10.87 -20.39 -8.04
C ARG A 282 -10.28 -18.97 -8.23
N ALA A 283 -10.22 -18.47 -9.46
CA ALA A 283 -9.91 -17.07 -9.74
C ALA A 283 -11.18 -16.22 -9.50
N LEU A 284 -11.16 -15.38 -8.47
CA LEU A 284 -12.33 -14.61 -8.03
C LEU A 284 -12.43 -13.23 -8.69
N GLY A 285 -11.42 -12.81 -9.46
CA GLY A 285 -11.33 -11.43 -9.93
C GLY A 285 -11.16 -10.43 -8.78
N TYR A 286 -11.40 -9.16 -9.07
CA TYR A 286 -11.37 -8.10 -8.07
C TYR A 286 -12.57 -8.22 -7.12
N ARG A 287 -12.32 -8.24 -5.80
CA ARG A 287 -13.35 -8.38 -4.76
C ARG A 287 -13.36 -7.18 -3.82
N ASN A 288 -14.52 -6.80 -3.33
CA ASN A 288 -14.71 -5.74 -2.32
C ASN A 288 -15.07 -6.27 -0.93
N ASP A 289 -15.47 -7.53 -0.84
CA ASP A 289 -15.86 -8.26 0.37
C ASP A 289 -14.71 -9.05 0.99
N ILE A 290 -13.52 -8.45 0.99
CA ILE A 290 -12.31 -9.08 1.53
C ILE A 290 -12.47 -9.57 2.98
N PRO A 291 -13.15 -8.85 3.90
CA PRO A 291 -13.38 -9.37 5.25
C PRO A 291 -14.12 -10.73 5.26
N ASP A 292 -15.13 -10.90 4.41
CA ASP A 292 -15.91 -12.14 4.33
C ASP A 292 -15.10 -13.28 3.75
N ILE A 293 -14.28 -13.00 2.72
CA ILE A 293 -13.36 -13.98 2.12
C ILE A 293 -12.34 -14.43 3.16
N LEU A 294 -11.74 -13.50 3.90
CA LEU A 294 -10.79 -13.81 4.96
C LEU A 294 -11.45 -14.63 6.07
N ALA A 295 -12.65 -14.27 6.49
CA ALA A 295 -13.42 -15.01 7.51
C ALA A 295 -13.76 -16.43 7.06
N ALA A 296 -13.93 -16.67 5.75
CA ALA A 296 -14.17 -17.99 5.18
C ALA A 296 -12.89 -18.85 5.05
N SER A 297 -11.71 -18.23 5.16
CA SER A 297 -10.42 -18.84 4.83
C SER A 297 -9.83 -19.63 6.00
N THR A 298 -9.19 -20.76 5.69
CA THR A 298 -8.38 -21.54 6.63
C THR A 298 -7.02 -20.89 6.83
N ALA A 299 -6.42 -20.34 5.76
CA ALA A 299 -5.16 -19.59 5.81
C ALA A 299 -5.04 -18.66 4.60
N VAL A 300 -4.23 -17.61 4.76
CA VAL A 300 -3.87 -16.69 3.66
C VAL A 300 -2.43 -16.95 3.22
N LEU A 301 -2.22 -17.02 1.91
CA LEU A 301 -0.93 -17.23 1.27
C LEU A 301 -0.44 -15.94 0.63
N LEU A 302 0.85 -15.64 0.77
CA LEU A 302 1.49 -14.57 0.00
C LEU A 302 2.95 -14.95 -0.30
N PRO A 303 3.22 -15.76 -1.34
CA PRO A 303 4.56 -16.24 -1.70
C PRO A 303 5.37 -15.20 -2.49
N SER A 304 5.13 -13.92 -2.28
CA SER A 304 5.74 -12.81 -3.03
C SER A 304 7.27 -12.80 -2.94
N GLU A 305 7.92 -12.34 -4.00
CA GLU A 305 9.36 -12.12 -4.02
C GLU A 305 9.77 -10.75 -3.45
N ARG A 306 8.83 -9.81 -3.35
CA ARG A 306 9.07 -8.46 -2.83
C ARG A 306 7.79 -7.85 -2.28
N GLU A 307 7.89 -7.31 -1.07
CA GLU A 307 6.85 -6.49 -0.44
C GLU A 307 7.46 -5.26 0.24
N GLY A 308 6.61 -4.27 0.52
CA GLY A 308 6.91 -3.23 1.50
C GLY A 308 6.40 -3.68 2.88
N LEU A 309 5.12 -3.43 3.15
CA LEU A 309 4.34 -4.04 4.23
C LEU A 309 3.01 -4.50 3.61
N PRO A 310 2.82 -5.82 3.39
CA PRO A 310 1.68 -6.33 2.63
C PRO A 310 0.38 -6.22 3.41
N ARG A 311 -0.53 -5.39 2.90
CA ARG A 311 -1.81 -5.11 3.54
C ARG A 311 -2.67 -6.37 3.70
N SER A 312 -2.67 -7.26 2.70
CA SER A 312 -3.45 -8.50 2.77
C SER A 312 -3.06 -9.41 3.95
N LEU A 313 -1.77 -9.43 4.34
CA LEU A 313 -1.33 -10.15 5.54
C LEU A 313 -1.77 -9.44 6.82
N MET A 314 -1.72 -8.11 6.86
CA MET A 314 -2.22 -7.34 8.01
C MET A 314 -3.73 -7.53 8.20
N GLU A 315 -4.50 -7.52 7.12
CA GLU A 315 -5.95 -7.76 7.14
C GLU A 315 -6.28 -9.18 7.60
N ALA A 316 -5.58 -10.19 7.08
CA ALA A 316 -5.72 -11.58 7.50
C ALA A 316 -5.38 -11.77 8.99
N SER A 317 -4.22 -11.29 9.41
CA SER A 317 -3.79 -11.37 10.81
C SER A 317 -4.76 -10.63 11.74
N SER A 318 -5.33 -9.50 11.31
CA SER A 318 -6.33 -8.76 12.07
C SER A 318 -7.61 -9.55 12.31
N LEU A 319 -7.97 -10.46 11.41
CA LEU A 319 -9.10 -11.38 11.54
C LEU A 319 -8.73 -12.75 12.15
N GLU A 320 -7.51 -12.85 12.71
CA GLU A 320 -6.98 -14.09 13.29
C GLU A 320 -6.84 -15.24 12.27
N VAL A 321 -6.73 -14.91 10.98
CA VAL A 321 -6.48 -15.90 9.93
C VAL A 321 -4.98 -16.17 9.85
N PRO A 322 -4.54 -17.44 9.95
CA PRO A 322 -3.14 -17.81 9.82
C PRO A 322 -2.56 -17.37 8.48
N VAL A 323 -1.31 -16.94 8.48
CA VAL A 323 -0.63 -16.50 7.26
C VAL A 323 0.58 -17.38 6.92
N ILE A 324 0.74 -17.70 5.64
CA ILE A 324 1.87 -18.41 5.07
C ILE A 324 2.51 -17.50 4.03
N THR A 325 3.77 -17.15 4.21
CA THR A 325 4.39 -16.13 3.36
C THR A 325 5.90 -16.31 3.24
N THR A 326 6.52 -15.54 2.37
CA THR A 326 7.97 -15.58 2.16
C THR A 326 8.73 -14.75 3.19
N ARG A 327 9.94 -15.21 3.51
CA ARG A 327 10.90 -14.52 4.39
C ARG A 327 11.61 -13.40 3.63
N ILE A 328 10.93 -12.27 3.48
CA ILE A 328 11.44 -11.11 2.75
C ILE A 328 11.28 -9.83 3.57
N ARG A 329 11.93 -8.76 3.10
CA ARG A 329 11.83 -7.42 3.66
C ARG A 329 10.36 -7.00 3.88
N GLY A 330 10.10 -6.33 4.98
CA GLY A 330 8.77 -5.87 5.39
C GLY A 330 7.87 -6.98 5.93
N VAL A 331 7.87 -8.16 5.32
CA VAL A 331 7.10 -9.31 5.81
C VAL A 331 7.59 -9.79 7.18
N THR A 332 8.91 -9.86 7.39
CA THR A 332 9.50 -10.30 8.66
C THR A 332 9.26 -9.34 9.83
N GLU A 333 8.75 -8.15 9.57
CA GLU A 333 8.28 -7.22 10.59
C GLU A 333 6.84 -7.51 11.03
N LEU A 334 6.02 -8.00 10.11
CA LEU A 334 4.62 -8.39 10.36
C LEU A 334 4.51 -9.80 10.91
N VAL A 335 5.29 -10.73 10.36
CA VAL A 335 5.15 -12.17 10.58
C VAL A 335 6.39 -12.72 11.24
N THR A 336 6.21 -13.33 12.41
CA THR A 336 7.22 -14.08 13.16
C THR A 336 6.86 -15.58 13.15
N PRO A 337 7.77 -16.48 13.59
CA PRO A 337 7.45 -17.90 13.70
C PRO A 337 6.24 -18.23 14.58
N GLU A 338 5.87 -17.30 15.50
CA GLU A 338 4.72 -17.46 16.40
C GLU A 338 3.41 -16.95 15.76
N THR A 339 3.49 -16.07 14.75
CA THR A 339 2.33 -15.40 14.15
C THR A 339 2.04 -15.84 12.72
N GLY A 340 2.89 -16.66 12.12
CA GLY A 340 2.73 -17.18 10.76
C GLY A 340 3.82 -18.15 10.36
N ILE A 341 3.74 -18.71 9.17
CA ILE A 341 4.75 -19.62 8.62
C ILE A 341 5.54 -18.88 7.53
N LEU A 342 6.87 -18.86 7.70
CA LEU A 342 7.80 -18.23 6.77
C LEU A 342 8.59 -19.28 5.99
N HIS A 343 8.61 -19.15 4.66
CA HIS A 343 9.43 -19.95 3.76
C HIS A 343 10.29 -19.08 2.84
N ASP A 344 11.25 -19.65 2.13
CA ASP A 344 12.06 -18.90 1.19
C ASP A 344 11.33 -18.70 -0.15
N VAL A 345 11.69 -17.63 -0.88
CA VAL A 345 11.09 -17.32 -2.19
C VAL A 345 11.35 -18.47 -3.18
N GLY A 346 10.29 -18.99 -3.79
CA GLY A 346 10.37 -20.07 -4.76
C GLY A 346 10.49 -21.47 -4.15
N ASP A 347 10.50 -21.60 -2.83
CA ASP A 347 10.50 -22.89 -2.14
C ASP A 347 9.08 -23.47 -2.10
N VAL A 348 8.66 -24.03 -3.24
CA VAL A 348 7.35 -24.67 -3.41
C VAL A 348 7.15 -25.86 -2.46
N PRO A 349 8.14 -26.74 -2.22
CA PRO A 349 8.01 -27.80 -1.22
C PRO A 349 7.74 -27.29 0.21
N ALA A 350 8.45 -26.25 0.65
CA ALA A 350 8.20 -25.65 1.96
C ALA A 350 6.82 -24.99 2.05
N LEU A 351 6.36 -24.32 0.99
CA LEU A 351 5.01 -23.76 0.90
C LEU A 351 3.95 -24.86 0.98
N ALA A 352 4.12 -25.99 0.27
CA ALA A 352 3.22 -27.13 0.33
C ALA A 352 3.17 -27.74 1.73
N ALA A 353 4.33 -27.89 2.40
CA ALA A 353 4.39 -28.37 3.78
C ALA A 353 3.70 -27.41 4.76
N ALA A 354 3.85 -26.10 4.55
CA ALA A 354 3.16 -25.09 5.36
C ALA A 354 1.63 -25.15 5.20
N MET A 355 1.14 -25.36 3.97
CA MET A 355 -0.29 -25.56 3.70
C MET A 355 -0.83 -26.79 4.45
N ARG A 356 -0.12 -27.94 4.38
CA ARG A 356 -0.49 -29.15 5.15
C ARG A 356 -0.55 -28.86 6.64
N ARG A 357 0.49 -28.27 7.20
CA ARG A 357 0.57 -27.98 8.64
C ARG A 357 -0.62 -27.17 9.15
N VAL A 358 -1.06 -26.16 8.40
CA VAL A 358 -2.19 -25.32 8.81
C VAL A 358 -3.53 -26.07 8.71
N VAL A 359 -3.69 -26.98 7.74
CA VAL A 359 -4.90 -27.77 7.55
C VAL A 359 -4.97 -28.93 8.53
N GLU A 360 -3.86 -29.63 8.76
CA GLU A 360 -3.79 -30.83 9.61
C GLU A 360 -3.76 -30.51 11.12
N ASP A 361 -3.27 -29.31 11.50
CA ASP A 361 -3.25 -28.85 12.90
C ASP A 361 -4.02 -27.52 13.06
N PRO A 362 -5.35 -27.58 13.04
CA PRO A 362 -6.19 -26.39 13.11
C PRO A 362 -6.13 -25.68 14.47
N GLU A 363 -5.69 -26.34 15.54
CA GLU A 363 -5.54 -25.71 16.85
C GLU A 363 -4.29 -24.82 16.88
N ALA A 364 -3.15 -25.33 16.45
CA ALA A 364 -1.92 -24.53 16.33
C ALA A 364 -2.11 -23.39 15.32
N ALA A 365 -2.85 -23.62 14.22
CA ALA A 365 -3.16 -22.58 13.24
C ALA A 365 -4.01 -21.44 13.84
N ARG A 366 -5.03 -21.75 14.64
CA ARG A 366 -5.84 -20.75 15.35
C ARG A 366 -5.03 -19.97 16.39
N GLU A 367 -4.14 -20.65 17.14
CA GLU A 367 -3.26 -19.96 18.09
C GLU A 367 -2.31 -18.99 17.37
N MET A 368 -1.74 -19.40 16.24
CA MET A 368 -0.93 -18.55 15.37
C MET A 368 -1.73 -17.31 14.90
N GLY A 369 -2.98 -17.48 14.48
CA GLY A 369 -3.87 -16.39 14.08
C GLY A 369 -4.14 -15.41 15.24
N ARG A 370 -4.44 -15.91 16.45
CA ARG A 370 -4.63 -15.07 17.65
C ARG A 370 -3.39 -14.21 17.97
N LYS A 371 -2.19 -14.83 17.93
CA LYS A 371 -0.93 -14.09 18.12
C LYS A 371 -0.70 -13.06 17.01
N GLY A 372 -1.05 -13.39 15.76
CA GLY A 372 -1.05 -12.46 14.63
C GLY A 372 -1.91 -11.24 14.91
N ARG A 373 -3.13 -11.44 15.40
CA ARG A 373 -4.04 -10.35 15.79
C ARG A 373 -3.44 -9.42 16.84
N LEU A 374 -2.84 -9.96 17.89
CA LEU A 374 -2.20 -9.15 18.93
C LEU A 374 -1.09 -8.27 18.36
N LYS A 375 -0.29 -8.80 17.42
CA LYS A 375 0.77 -8.02 16.78
C LYS A 375 0.22 -6.90 15.89
N MET A 376 -0.96 -7.04 15.32
CA MET A 376 -1.57 -5.99 14.48
C MET A 376 -1.92 -4.71 15.23
N ALA A 377 -1.94 -4.71 16.56
CA ALA A 377 -2.08 -3.49 17.35
C ALA A 377 -0.98 -2.45 17.05
N GLU A 378 0.24 -2.91 16.73
CA GLU A 378 1.36 -2.03 16.37
C GLU A 378 1.12 -1.32 15.02
N PHE A 379 0.34 -1.95 14.14
CA PHE A 379 0.05 -1.52 12.77
C PHE A 379 -1.38 -0.97 12.63
N ASP A 380 -2.07 -0.68 13.73
CA ASP A 380 -3.41 -0.11 13.69
C ASP A 380 -3.41 1.23 12.96
N LEU A 381 -4.37 1.43 12.07
CA LEU A 381 -4.50 2.66 11.28
C LEU A 381 -4.55 3.92 12.16
N ARG A 382 -5.19 3.84 13.33
CA ARG A 382 -5.27 4.96 14.28
C ARG A 382 -3.90 5.38 14.78
N ASN A 383 -3.02 4.41 15.09
CA ASN A 383 -1.65 4.69 15.52
C ASN A 383 -0.83 5.32 14.40
N VAL A 384 -0.93 4.76 13.18
CA VAL A 384 -0.22 5.30 12.02
C VAL A 384 -0.72 6.70 11.65
N THR A 385 -2.03 6.95 11.75
CA THR A 385 -2.61 8.27 11.52
C THR A 385 -2.14 9.29 12.55
N ALA A 386 -2.07 8.91 13.84
CA ALA A 386 -1.54 9.79 14.89
C ALA A 386 -0.08 10.19 14.63
N LEU A 387 0.76 9.26 14.14
CA LEU A 387 2.13 9.57 13.74
C LEU A 387 2.19 10.57 12.56
N HIS A 388 1.25 10.48 11.62
CA HIS A 388 1.13 11.48 10.53
C HIS A 388 0.66 12.83 11.06
N ASP A 389 -0.26 12.86 12.03
CA ASP A 389 -0.72 14.10 12.69
C ASP A 389 0.43 14.84 13.34
N GLU A 390 1.27 14.14 14.12
CA GLU A 390 2.48 14.70 14.74
C GLU A 390 3.45 15.23 13.68
N LEU A 391 3.70 14.45 12.63
CA LEU A 391 4.61 14.82 11.54
C LEU A 391 4.12 16.07 10.80
N TYR A 392 2.85 16.14 10.46
CA TYR A 392 2.29 17.28 9.74
C TYR A 392 2.20 18.53 10.62
N ALA A 393 1.81 18.38 11.90
CA ALA A 393 1.81 19.49 12.85
C ALA A 393 3.22 20.10 12.98
N GLY A 394 4.26 19.27 13.11
CA GLY A 394 5.64 19.72 13.12
C GLY A 394 6.05 20.47 11.85
N LEU A 395 5.62 20.00 10.67
CA LEU A 395 5.92 20.67 9.40
C LEU A 395 5.21 22.02 9.25
N LEU A 396 4.02 22.18 9.82
CA LEU A 396 3.25 23.42 9.75
C LEU A 396 3.81 24.48 10.72
N THR A 397 4.38 24.07 11.86
CA THR A 397 5.03 24.97 12.82
C THR A 397 6.44 25.40 12.38
N ASP A 398 7.16 24.57 11.62
CA ASP A 398 8.51 24.84 11.10
C ASP A 398 8.54 25.79 9.88
N ARG A 399 7.55 26.67 9.73
CA ARG A 399 7.59 27.70 8.68
C ARG A 399 8.45 28.87 9.15
N PRO A 400 9.41 29.35 8.31
CA PRO A 400 10.24 30.49 8.64
C PRO A 400 9.44 31.80 8.75
#